data_d2770e3bd018cec2cf9186a3ae343032
#
_entry.id   d2770e3bd018cec2cf9186a3ae343032
#
_cell.length_a   1.000
_cell.length_b   1.000
_cell.length_c   1.000
_cell.angle_alpha   90.00
_cell.angle_beta   90.00
_cell.angle_gamma   90.00
#
_symmetry.space_group_name_H-M   'P 1'
#
loop_
_entity.id
_entity.type
_entity.pdbx_description
1 polymer ?
#
loop_
_entity_poly.entity_id
_entity_poly.type
_entity_poly.pdbx_seq_one_letter_code
_entity_poly.pdbx_strand_id
1 'polypeptide(L)'
;MRRLCTLAFLLFAPIAAHAASFDCAKARAADEKAICRHRALEDADVRMATMFELEGHLLAMGGRGALQDAQVAWLKQRRRCGADVACLTRSYDRRLAELQRVFDGIASRGPF
;
A
#
# COMPACT_ATOMS: atom_id res chain seq x y z
N MET A 1 -0.65 -0.74 61.04
CA MET A 1 0.26 -0.66 59.89
C MET A 1 -0.52 -0.87 58.62
N ARG A 2 -0.91 0.19 57.94
CA ARG A 2 -1.69 0.16 56.67
C ARG A 2 -0.70 0.22 55.53
N ARG A 3 -0.55 -0.88 54.82
CA ARG A 3 0.26 -0.92 53.57
C ARG A 3 -0.59 -0.39 52.43
N LEU A 4 -0.31 0.81 51.95
CA LEU A 4 -0.85 1.33 50.70
C LEU A 4 -0.16 0.60 49.52
N CYS A 5 -0.91 -0.26 48.81
CA CYS A 5 -0.52 -0.75 47.51
C CYS A 5 -0.88 0.31 46.45
N THR A 6 0.10 1.04 46.00
CA THR A 6 -0.03 1.93 44.83
C THR A 6 -0.04 1.09 43.55
N LEU A 7 -1.22 0.87 42.95
CA LEU A 7 -1.35 0.29 41.64
C LEU A 7 -0.87 1.34 40.61
N ALA A 8 0.27 1.12 40.04
CA ALA A 8 0.73 1.88 38.86
C ALA A 8 -0.04 1.41 37.63
N PHE A 9 -0.98 2.24 37.17
CA PHE A 9 -1.68 2.05 35.90
C PHE A 9 -0.73 2.41 34.76
N LEU A 10 -0.13 1.40 34.11
CA LEU A 10 0.61 1.56 32.86
C LEU A 10 -0.39 1.93 31.76
N LEU A 11 -0.41 3.20 31.37
CA LEU A 11 -1.11 3.69 30.20
C LEU A 11 -0.43 3.13 28.95
N PHE A 12 -0.94 2.01 28.43
CA PHE A 12 -0.61 1.56 27.08
C PHE A 12 -1.26 2.52 26.09
N ALA A 13 -0.49 3.46 25.55
CA ALA A 13 -0.92 4.24 24.40
C ALA A 13 -1.07 3.28 23.22
N PRO A 14 -2.23 3.24 22.51
CA PRO A 14 -2.35 2.42 21.30
C PRO A 14 -1.39 2.99 20.25
N ILE A 15 -0.41 2.20 19.87
CA ILE A 15 0.40 2.48 18.69
C ILE A 15 -0.55 2.33 17.50
N ALA A 16 -0.90 3.45 16.85
CA ALA A 16 -1.68 3.43 15.62
C ALA A 16 -0.85 2.67 14.57
N ALA A 17 -1.20 1.41 14.33
CA ALA A 17 -0.61 0.62 13.26
C ALA A 17 -1.09 1.22 11.92
N HIS A 18 -0.22 1.90 11.21
CA HIS A 18 -0.50 2.38 9.87
C HIS A 18 -0.50 1.20 8.91
N ALA A 19 -1.59 1.05 8.15
CA ALA A 19 -1.82 -0.06 7.24
C ALA A 19 -1.49 0.28 5.77
N ALA A 20 -0.76 1.36 5.50
CA ALA A 20 -0.24 1.71 4.18
C ALA A 20 1.12 1.03 3.91
N SER A 21 1.51 0.90 2.64
CA SER A 21 2.82 0.35 2.23
C SER A 21 4.00 1.28 2.51
N PHE A 22 3.73 2.50 2.93
CA PHE A 22 4.70 3.52 3.29
C PHE A 22 4.43 4.08 4.70
N ASP A 23 5.42 4.73 5.28
CA ASP A 23 5.30 5.32 6.62
C ASP A 23 4.42 6.58 6.59
N CYS A 24 3.21 6.47 7.12
CA CYS A 24 2.26 7.56 7.20
C CYS A 24 2.74 8.75 8.04
N ALA A 25 3.64 8.54 9.01
CA ALA A 25 4.24 9.62 9.78
C ALA A 25 5.15 10.52 8.92
N LYS A 26 5.66 9.99 7.81
CA LYS A 26 6.50 10.70 6.84
C LYS A 26 5.73 11.18 5.60
N ALA A 27 4.43 10.95 5.52
CA ALA A 27 3.61 11.38 4.40
C ALA A 27 3.61 12.91 4.27
N ARG A 28 3.98 13.41 3.10
CA ARG A 28 4.05 14.85 2.81
C ARG A 28 3.13 15.27 1.68
N ALA A 29 3.01 14.45 0.63
CA ALA A 29 2.14 14.72 -0.51
C ALA A 29 0.66 14.59 -0.13
N ALA A 30 -0.21 15.31 -0.84
CA ALA A 30 -1.64 15.32 -0.55
C ALA A 30 -2.29 13.94 -0.75
N ASP A 31 -1.87 13.20 -1.78
CA ASP A 31 -2.32 11.82 -2.04
C ASP A 31 -1.90 10.86 -0.92
N GLU A 32 -0.65 10.92 -0.47
CA GLU A 32 -0.16 10.08 0.63
C GLU A 32 -0.94 10.34 1.93
N LYS A 33 -1.18 11.62 2.26
CA LYS A 33 -1.98 11.98 3.44
C LYS A 33 -3.42 11.51 3.34
N ALA A 34 -4.02 11.57 2.15
CA ALA A 34 -5.37 11.07 1.94
C ALA A 34 -5.45 9.55 2.09
N ILE A 35 -4.48 8.81 1.55
CA ILE A 35 -4.38 7.35 1.73
C ILE A 35 -4.32 7.01 3.21
N CYS A 36 -3.48 7.67 3.98
CA CYS A 36 -3.31 7.41 5.42
C CYS A 36 -4.54 7.77 6.28
N ARG A 37 -5.49 8.54 5.76
CA ARG A 37 -6.73 8.93 6.47
C ARG A 37 -7.94 8.08 6.10
N HIS A 38 -7.83 7.22 5.07
CA HIS A 38 -8.95 6.44 4.55
C HIS A 38 -8.60 4.97 4.52
N ARG A 39 -9.19 4.18 5.39
CA ARG A 39 -8.91 2.75 5.55
C ARG A 39 -8.99 1.97 4.24
N ALA A 40 -9.99 2.24 3.42
CA ALA A 40 -10.14 1.57 2.13
C ALA A 40 -8.98 1.86 1.15
N LEU A 41 -8.41 3.06 1.20
CA LEU A 41 -7.23 3.42 0.42
C LEU A 41 -5.95 2.79 0.97
N GLU A 42 -5.80 2.71 2.30
CA GLU A 42 -4.68 1.98 2.92
C GLU A 42 -4.71 0.50 2.53
N ASP A 43 -5.88 -0.15 2.60
CA ASP A 43 -6.03 -1.55 2.22
C ASP A 43 -5.72 -1.79 0.73
N ALA A 44 -6.16 -0.89 -0.15
CA ALA A 44 -5.83 -0.94 -1.58
C ALA A 44 -4.34 -0.74 -1.83
N ASP A 45 -3.70 0.17 -1.09
CA ASP A 45 -2.27 0.44 -1.19
C ASP A 45 -1.43 -0.77 -0.80
N VAL A 46 -1.74 -1.42 0.31
CA VAL A 46 -1.06 -2.65 0.76
C VAL A 46 -1.24 -3.78 -0.26
N ARG A 47 -2.46 -3.97 -0.78
CA ARG A 47 -2.71 -4.98 -1.82
C ARG A 47 -1.88 -4.72 -3.08
N MET A 48 -1.88 -3.49 -3.56
CA MET A 48 -1.11 -3.07 -4.73
C MET A 48 0.39 -3.31 -4.52
N ALA A 49 0.94 -2.88 -3.39
CA ALA A 49 2.36 -3.04 -3.08
C ALA A 49 2.76 -4.51 -2.96
N THR A 50 1.92 -5.34 -2.33
CA THR A 50 2.15 -6.78 -2.20
C THR A 50 2.16 -7.47 -3.56
N MET A 51 1.18 -7.19 -4.42
CA MET A 51 1.15 -7.77 -5.78
C MET A 51 2.36 -7.33 -6.60
N PHE A 52 2.69 -6.04 -6.60
CA PHE A 52 3.86 -5.50 -7.29
C PHE A 52 5.16 -6.20 -6.86
N GLU A 53 5.36 -6.38 -5.57
CA GLU A 53 6.55 -7.04 -5.03
C GLU A 53 6.63 -8.51 -5.44
N LEU A 54 5.56 -9.27 -5.24
CA LEU A 54 5.50 -10.69 -5.59
C LEU A 54 5.72 -10.92 -7.08
N GLU A 55 5.07 -10.17 -7.94
CA GLU A 55 5.23 -10.26 -9.39
C GLU A 55 6.65 -9.90 -9.83
N GLY A 56 7.27 -8.90 -9.18
CA GLY A 56 8.65 -8.53 -9.41
C GLY A 56 9.65 -9.68 -9.14
N HIS A 57 9.35 -10.54 -8.17
CA HIS A 57 10.15 -11.74 -7.90
C HIS A 57 9.90 -12.87 -8.90
N LEU A 58 8.71 -12.96 -9.49
CA LEU A 58 8.33 -14.01 -10.43
C LEU A 58 8.72 -13.72 -11.88
N LEU A 59 8.94 -12.46 -12.22
CA LEU A 59 9.26 -12.02 -13.57
C LEU A 59 10.77 -12.08 -13.87
N ALA A 60 11.11 -12.47 -15.10
CA ALA A 60 12.45 -12.30 -15.64
C ALA A 60 12.79 -10.81 -15.84
N MET A 61 14.08 -10.49 -16.10
CA MET A 61 14.61 -9.13 -16.08
C MET A 61 13.81 -8.14 -16.95
N GLY A 62 13.46 -8.51 -18.18
CA GLY A 62 12.69 -7.62 -19.08
C GLY A 62 11.28 -7.33 -18.56
N GLY A 63 10.58 -8.36 -18.09
CA GLY A 63 9.26 -8.22 -17.49
C GLY A 63 9.29 -7.42 -16.19
N ARG A 64 10.32 -7.64 -15.36
CA ARG A 64 10.53 -6.86 -14.15
C ARG A 64 10.76 -5.39 -14.44
N GLY A 65 11.57 -5.06 -15.43
CA GLY A 65 11.81 -3.67 -15.86
C GLY A 65 10.52 -3.01 -16.32
N ALA A 66 9.71 -3.66 -17.14
CA ALA A 66 8.42 -3.15 -17.58
C ALA A 66 7.44 -2.94 -16.39
N LEU A 67 7.42 -3.86 -15.42
CA LEU A 67 6.61 -3.73 -14.20
C LEU A 67 7.02 -2.50 -13.38
N GLN A 68 8.32 -2.28 -13.23
CA GLN A 68 8.87 -1.12 -12.49
C GLN A 68 8.55 0.21 -13.19
N ASP A 69 8.72 0.28 -14.51
CA ASP A 69 8.40 1.47 -15.30
C ASP A 69 6.90 1.82 -15.19
N ALA A 70 6.04 0.81 -15.30
CA ALA A 70 4.60 0.99 -15.13
C ALA A 70 4.24 1.48 -13.71
N GLN A 71 4.95 0.99 -12.68
CA GLN A 71 4.76 1.45 -11.30
C GLN A 71 5.14 2.92 -11.12
N VAL A 72 6.26 3.34 -11.66
CA VAL A 72 6.70 4.75 -11.62
C VAL A 72 5.70 5.65 -12.34
N ALA A 73 5.22 5.25 -13.51
CA ALA A 73 4.21 5.99 -14.27
C ALA A 73 2.89 6.10 -13.49
N TRP A 74 2.43 5.00 -12.89
CA TRP A 74 1.22 5.00 -12.06
C TRP A 74 1.34 5.89 -10.82
N LEU A 75 2.47 5.87 -10.10
CA LEU A 75 2.69 6.75 -8.95
C LEU A 75 2.60 8.23 -9.33
N LYS A 76 3.11 8.62 -10.49
CA LYS A 76 2.94 9.98 -11.01
C LYS A 76 1.49 10.34 -11.27
N GLN A 77 0.70 9.40 -11.81
CA GLN A 77 -0.74 9.60 -12.05
C GLN A 77 -1.51 9.71 -10.72
N ARG A 78 -1.25 8.81 -9.76
CA ARG A 78 -1.85 8.84 -8.43
C ARG A 78 -1.65 10.19 -7.75
N ARG A 79 -0.44 10.74 -7.84
CA ARG A 79 -0.12 12.04 -7.26
C ARG A 79 -0.96 13.19 -7.82
N ARG A 80 -1.40 13.11 -9.07
CA ARG A 80 -2.29 14.11 -9.68
C ARG A 80 -3.69 14.13 -9.06
N CYS A 81 -4.12 13.06 -8.41
CA CYS A 81 -5.38 13.02 -7.68
C CYS A 81 -5.37 13.96 -6.47
N GLY A 82 -4.19 14.30 -5.92
CA GLY A 82 -4.12 15.05 -4.67
C GLY A 82 -4.89 14.33 -3.56
N ALA A 83 -5.74 15.04 -2.83
CA ALA A 83 -6.56 14.51 -1.75
C ALA A 83 -7.94 13.98 -2.21
N ASP A 84 -8.23 13.91 -3.50
CA ASP A 84 -9.51 13.44 -4.04
C ASP A 84 -9.63 11.92 -3.86
N VAL A 85 -10.44 11.50 -2.89
CA VAL A 85 -10.65 10.08 -2.54
C VAL A 85 -11.24 9.28 -3.70
N ALA A 86 -12.20 9.83 -4.45
CA ALA A 86 -12.80 9.13 -5.58
C ALA A 86 -11.79 8.92 -6.72
N CYS A 87 -10.96 9.92 -7.00
CA CYS A 87 -9.85 9.82 -7.95
C CYS A 87 -8.84 8.75 -7.52
N LEU A 88 -8.42 8.77 -6.25
CA LEU A 88 -7.50 7.79 -5.69
C LEU A 88 -8.06 6.37 -5.77
N THR A 89 -9.34 6.17 -5.39
CA THR A 89 -10.01 4.86 -5.48
C THR A 89 -9.95 4.32 -6.91
N ARG A 90 -10.34 5.11 -7.90
CA ARG A 90 -10.27 4.70 -9.33
C ARG A 90 -8.83 4.41 -9.78
N SER A 91 -7.86 5.17 -9.27
CA SER A 91 -6.44 4.95 -9.59
C SER A 91 -5.95 3.59 -9.08
N TYR A 92 -6.29 3.23 -7.83
CA TYR A 92 -5.96 1.92 -7.26
C TYR A 92 -6.68 0.78 -7.96
N ASP A 93 -7.99 0.93 -8.26
CA ASP A 93 -8.77 -0.10 -8.96
C ASP A 93 -8.15 -0.45 -10.31
N ARG A 94 -7.76 0.57 -11.08
CA ARG A 94 -7.07 0.36 -12.36
C ARG A 94 -5.72 -0.33 -12.18
N ARG A 95 -4.92 0.12 -11.20
CA ARG A 95 -3.59 -0.47 -10.98
C ARG A 95 -3.69 -1.93 -10.52
N LEU A 96 -4.61 -2.24 -9.62
CA LEU A 96 -4.85 -3.60 -9.18
C LEU A 96 -5.30 -4.50 -10.33
N ALA A 97 -6.17 -4.01 -11.22
CA ALA A 97 -6.56 -4.75 -12.42
C ALA A 97 -5.40 -4.98 -13.39
N GLU A 98 -4.48 -4.03 -13.53
CA GLU A 98 -3.26 -4.19 -14.34
C GLU A 98 -2.34 -5.26 -13.75
N LEU A 99 -2.07 -5.21 -12.44
CA LEU A 99 -1.27 -6.21 -11.74
C LEU A 99 -1.91 -7.59 -11.84
N GLN A 100 -3.24 -7.69 -11.68
CA GLN A 100 -3.94 -8.96 -11.85
C GLN A 100 -3.69 -9.57 -13.23
N ARG A 101 -3.73 -8.77 -14.30
CA ARG A 101 -3.42 -9.26 -15.66
C ARG A 101 -1.97 -9.74 -15.79
N VAL A 102 -1.02 -9.07 -15.15
CA VAL A 102 0.38 -9.52 -15.11
C VAL A 102 0.48 -10.87 -14.40
N PHE A 103 -0.17 -11.00 -13.24
CA PHE A 103 -0.21 -12.25 -12.49
C PHE A 103 -0.84 -13.39 -13.30
N ASP A 104 -1.97 -13.16 -13.96
CA ASP A 104 -2.65 -14.15 -14.80
C ASP A 104 -1.72 -14.61 -15.94
N GLY A 105 -0.97 -13.68 -16.53
CA GLY A 105 0.04 -13.99 -17.55
C GLY A 105 1.22 -14.82 -17.01
N ILE A 106 1.62 -14.63 -15.75
CA ILE A 106 2.62 -15.46 -15.08
C ILE A 106 2.04 -16.86 -14.85
N ALA A 107 0.86 -16.94 -14.24
CA ALA A 107 0.20 -18.19 -13.88
C ALA A 107 -0.11 -19.08 -15.09
N SER A 108 -0.41 -18.48 -16.26
CA SER A 108 -0.71 -19.23 -17.49
C SER A 108 0.51 -19.92 -18.11
N ARG A 109 1.74 -19.56 -17.69
CA ARG A 109 2.97 -20.11 -18.27
C ARG A 109 3.47 -21.41 -17.63
N GLY A 110 2.76 -21.92 -16.65
CA GLY A 110 3.00 -23.24 -16.21
C GLY A 110 3.14 -23.54 -14.83
N PRO A 111 3.35 -24.83 -14.41
CA PRO A 111 3.67 -25.09 -13.01
C PRO A 111 5.06 -24.53 -12.68
N PHE A 112 5.14 -23.89 -11.54
CA PHE A 112 6.40 -23.36 -10.98
C PHE A 112 7.04 -24.44 -10.11
#